data_45695404fe24e8f78b0defda958e7560
#
_entry.id   45695404fe24e8f78b0defda958e7560
#
_cell.length_a   1.000
_cell.length_b   1.000
_cell.length_c   1.000
_cell.angle_alpha   90.00
_cell.angle_beta   90.00
_cell.angle_gamma   90.00
#
_symmetry.space_group_name_H-M   'P 1'
#
loop_
_entity.id
_entity.type
_entity.pdbx_description
1 polymer ?
#
loop_
_entity_poly.entity_id
_entity_poly.type
_entity_poly.pdbx_seq_one_letter_code
_entity_poly.pdbx_strand_id
1 'polypeptide(L)'
;VLDEVVAITFPGPNSYTGEDVVELSFHGSPFILESALNALLAQGAQLAKAGEFTQRAFFNGKLDLSQAEAVGDLIASESASAHRLAFRQMKGSISKRLQALRQQLIDFAALIELELDFVEEDVEFAQRPALLTLLSELEGEIQKMLQTFKLGRAIKDGIPLVLAGAPNAGKSTLLNRMLNEDRAIVTDIPGTTRDTIEEKFKLGDHVFRLIDTAGLHESDDTVERLGIQKSWEKIQEAQFILHLIDPQTTAVSDAQGLQESLRSKATDAHILTVLTKADEWTSDYGKHWPEALCMGEGSSMDDLEARLNQGMVEAGWASHSEEVLIANARHAEALQAALHALMKAHTGLEGATSGELVAYDL
;
A
#
# COMPACT_ATOMS: atom_id res chain seq x y z
N VAL A 1 -43.76 3.78 -23.77
CA VAL A 1 -43.30 3.23 -22.48
C VAL A 1 -42.01 2.47 -22.75
N LEU A 2 -40.94 2.84 -22.07
CA LEU A 2 -39.63 2.20 -22.21
C LEU A 2 -39.50 1.02 -21.24
N ASP A 3 -39.89 1.25 -19.99
CA ASP A 3 -39.81 0.27 -18.90
C ASP A 3 -40.68 0.69 -17.73
N GLU A 4 -40.92 -0.23 -16.79
CA GLU A 4 -41.48 0.05 -15.46
C GLU A 4 -40.30 0.04 -14.46
N VAL A 5 -40.14 1.14 -13.74
CA VAL A 5 -38.90 1.38 -12.95
C VAL A 5 -39.23 1.64 -11.49
N VAL A 6 -38.27 1.33 -10.63
CA VAL A 6 -38.26 1.83 -9.25
C VAL A 6 -37.45 3.14 -9.22
N ALA A 7 -38.09 4.21 -8.78
CA ALA A 7 -37.44 5.50 -8.59
C ALA A 7 -37.33 5.82 -7.10
N ILE A 8 -36.09 6.12 -6.63
CA ILE A 8 -35.80 6.51 -5.24
C ILE A 8 -35.23 7.92 -5.23
N THR A 9 -35.78 8.78 -4.40
CA THR A 9 -35.27 10.16 -4.22
C THR A 9 -34.55 10.30 -2.90
N PHE A 10 -33.38 10.93 -2.93
CA PHE A 10 -32.57 11.25 -1.78
C PHE A 10 -32.42 12.77 -1.71
N PRO A 11 -33.27 13.48 -0.90
CA PRO A 11 -33.13 14.93 -0.73
C PRO A 11 -31.82 15.28 -0.03
N GLY A 12 -31.18 16.34 -0.48
CA GLY A 12 -30.01 16.88 0.19
C GLY A 12 -30.35 17.37 1.61
N PRO A 13 -29.45 17.26 2.56
CA PRO A 13 -28.08 16.71 2.48
C PRO A 13 -28.00 15.18 2.65
N ASN A 14 -29.12 14.45 2.71
CA ASN A 14 -29.18 13.01 3.02
C ASN A 14 -29.01 12.13 1.75
N SER A 15 -28.01 12.46 0.94
CA SER A 15 -27.62 11.71 -0.25
C SER A 15 -26.12 11.43 -0.24
N TYR A 16 -25.62 10.68 -1.22
CA TYR A 16 -24.18 10.41 -1.37
C TYR A 16 -23.40 11.69 -1.65
N THR A 17 -23.89 12.53 -2.56
CA THR A 17 -23.20 13.78 -2.93
C THR A 17 -23.50 14.95 -1.99
N GLY A 18 -24.50 14.85 -1.11
CA GLY A 18 -25.05 15.96 -0.34
C GLY A 18 -26.03 16.87 -1.11
N GLU A 19 -26.24 16.61 -2.41
CA GLU A 19 -27.20 17.27 -3.27
C GLU A 19 -28.47 16.41 -3.41
N ASP A 20 -29.51 16.92 -4.06
CA ASP A 20 -30.66 16.10 -4.40
C ASP A 20 -30.27 15.03 -5.42
N VAL A 21 -30.54 13.75 -5.11
CA VAL A 21 -30.20 12.61 -5.97
C VAL A 21 -31.44 11.79 -6.24
N VAL A 22 -31.59 11.34 -7.48
CA VAL A 22 -32.62 10.38 -7.91
C VAL A 22 -31.94 9.15 -8.48
N GLU A 23 -32.31 7.98 -7.97
CA GLU A 23 -31.89 6.68 -8.49
C GLU A 23 -33.04 6.02 -9.23
N LEU A 24 -32.77 5.57 -10.46
CA LEU A 24 -33.74 4.85 -11.30
C LEU A 24 -33.22 3.43 -11.54
N SER A 25 -33.94 2.44 -11.07
CA SER A 25 -33.62 1.02 -11.30
C SER A 25 -34.49 0.45 -12.43
N PHE A 26 -33.82 0.00 -13.49
CA PHE A 26 -34.41 -0.57 -14.70
C PHE A 26 -34.21 -2.08 -14.74
N HIS A 27 -35.00 -2.77 -15.60
CA HIS A 27 -34.65 -4.13 -16.00
C HIS A 27 -33.34 -4.12 -16.79
N GLY A 28 -32.46 -5.09 -16.53
CA GLY A 28 -31.03 -5.09 -16.92
C GLY A 28 -30.75 -5.27 -18.43
N SER A 29 -31.64 -4.87 -19.33
CA SER A 29 -31.37 -4.88 -20.77
C SER A 29 -30.46 -3.72 -21.18
N PRO A 30 -29.35 -3.95 -21.90
CA PRO A 30 -28.51 -2.89 -22.44
C PRO A 30 -29.28 -1.87 -23.28
N PHE A 31 -30.26 -2.34 -24.08
CA PHE A 31 -31.12 -1.48 -24.90
C PHE A 31 -31.96 -0.52 -24.05
N ILE A 32 -32.54 -1.01 -22.95
CA ILE A 32 -33.39 -0.18 -22.05
C ILE A 32 -32.52 0.86 -21.37
N LEU A 33 -31.34 0.46 -20.84
CA LEU A 33 -30.42 1.36 -20.15
C LEU A 33 -29.91 2.47 -21.07
N GLU A 34 -29.49 2.13 -22.30
CA GLU A 34 -29.03 3.10 -23.29
C GLU A 34 -30.18 4.05 -23.71
N SER A 35 -31.38 3.51 -23.97
CA SER A 35 -32.53 4.32 -24.33
C SER A 35 -32.97 5.27 -23.22
N ALA A 36 -32.94 4.83 -21.97
CA ALA A 36 -33.25 5.65 -20.80
C ALA A 36 -32.21 6.77 -20.63
N LEU A 37 -30.93 6.43 -20.75
CA LEU A 37 -29.84 7.41 -20.67
C LEU A 37 -29.97 8.48 -21.74
N ASN A 38 -30.21 8.09 -23.01
CA ASN A 38 -30.42 9.01 -24.12
C ASN A 38 -31.65 9.90 -23.90
N ALA A 39 -32.73 9.37 -23.32
CA ALA A 39 -33.91 10.17 -22.99
C ALA A 39 -33.59 11.24 -21.91
N LEU A 40 -32.79 10.92 -20.89
CA LEU A 40 -32.37 11.87 -19.87
C LEU A 40 -31.44 12.93 -20.47
N LEU A 41 -30.47 12.55 -21.30
CA LEU A 41 -29.59 13.48 -22.01
C LEU A 41 -30.36 14.45 -22.90
N ALA A 42 -31.38 13.98 -23.59
CA ALA A 42 -32.28 14.82 -24.42
C ALA A 42 -33.08 15.84 -23.58
N GLN A 43 -33.26 15.59 -22.29
CA GLN A 43 -33.92 16.52 -21.34
C GLN A 43 -32.92 17.45 -20.64
N GLY A 44 -31.63 17.43 -21.01
CA GLY A 44 -30.61 18.35 -20.50
C GLY A 44 -29.74 17.78 -19.37
N ALA A 45 -29.90 16.50 -19.02
CA ALA A 45 -28.93 15.84 -18.15
C ALA A 45 -27.57 15.75 -18.84
N GLN A 46 -26.51 15.62 -18.06
CA GLN A 46 -25.14 15.48 -18.56
C GLN A 46 -24.52 14.21 -17.99
N LEU A 47 -23.67 13.56 -18.79
CA LEU A 47 -22.90 12.43 -18.32
C LEU A 47 -21.89 12.91 -17.26
N ALA A 48 -21.91 12.27 -16.10
CA ALA A 48 -20.91 12.50 -15.08
C ALA A 48 -19.52 11.98 -15.53
N LYS A 49 -18.48 12.72 -15.18
CA LYS A 49 -17.11 12.27 -15.36
C LYS A 49 -16.78 11.18 -14.35
N ALA A 50 -15.74 10.37 -14.65
CA ALA A 50 -15.25 9.38 -13.70
C ALA A 50 -14.89 10.06 -12.37
N GLY A 51 -15.46 9.53 -11.26
CA GLY A 51 -15.27 10.06 -9.91
C GLY A 51 -16.06 11.34 -9.56
N GLU A 52 -16.89 11.88 -10.46
CA GLU A 52 -17.59 13.15 -10.22
C GLU A 52 -18.55 13.11 -9.02
N PHE A 53 -19.25 11.99 -8.78
CA PHE A 53 -20.11 11.83 -7.60
C PHE A 53 -19.31 11.94 -6.30
N THR A 54 -18.14 11.27 -6.24
CA THR A 54 -17.24 11.33 -5.08
C THR A 54 -16.62 12.73 -4.92
N GLN A 55 -16.30 13.39 -6.02
CA GLN A 55 -15.81 14.77 -6.02
C GLN A 55 -16.85 15.74 -5.45
N ARG A 56 -18.13 15.61 -5.86
CA ARG A 56 -19.23 16.43 -5.30
C ARG A 56 -19.43 16.15 -3.81
N ALA A 57 -19.37 14.86 -3.41
CA ALA A 57 -19.44 14.48 -2.00
C ALA A 57 -18.32 15.15 -1.16
N PHE A 58 -17.10 15.21 -1.71
CA PHE A 58 -15.99 15.92 -1.08
C PHE A 58 -16.25 17.43 -0.98
N PHE A 59 -16.64 18.12 -2.05
CA PHE A 59 -16.91 19.55 -2.04
C PHE A 59 -18.08 19.94 -1.11
N ASN A 60 -19.05 19.06 -0.96
CA ASN A 60 -20.18 19.25 -0.07
C ASN A 60 -19.93 18.77 1.38
N GLY A 61 -18.67 18.42 1.71
CA GLY A 61 -18.26 18.03 3.06
C GLY A 61 -18.83 16.69 3.55
N LYS A 62 -19.33 15.83 2.65
CA LYS A 62 -19.80 14.47 2.97
C LYS A 62 -18.64 13.51 3.21
N LEU A 63 -17.55 13.71 2.49
CA LEU A 63 -16.30 12.96 2.58
C LEU A 63 -15.15 13.96 2.72
N ASP A 64 -14.12 13.62 3.47
CA ASP A 64 -12.83 14.28 3.36
C ASP A 64 -12.01 13.71 2.18
N LEU A 65 -10.87 14.34 1.89
CA LEU A 65 -10.05 13.95 0.74
C LEU A 65 -9.51 12.53 0.88
N SER A 66 -9.12 12.11 2.09
CA SER A 66 -8.64 10.76 2.39
C SER A 66 -9.71 9.70 2.13
N GLN A 67 -10.96 9.99 2.53
CA GLN A 67 -12.12 9.14 2.28
C GLN A 67 -12.48 9.08 0.80
N ALA A 68 -12.40 10.21 0.10
CA ALA A 68 -12.67 10.27 -1.34
C ALA A 68 -11.63 9.46 -2.16
N GLU A 69 -10.35 9.54 -1.80
CA GLU A 69 -9.29 8.71 -2.39
C GLU A 69 -9.54 7.22 -2.09
N ALA A 70 -9.94 6.89 -0.86
CA ALA A 70 -10.23 5.53 -0.46
C ALA A 70 -11.41 4.88 -1.22
N VAL A 71 -12.38 5.67 -1.70
CA VAL A 71 -13.42 5.16 -2.61
C VAL A 71 -12.82 4.65 -3.92
N GLY A 72 -11.87 5.41 -4.49
CA GLY A 72 -11.13 4.97 -5.68
C GLY A 72 -10.32 3.69 -5.43
N ASP A 73 -9.62 3.64 -4.31
CA ASP A 73 -8.83 2.47 -3.89
C ASP A 73 -9.73 1.24 -3.64
N LEU A 74 -10.93 1.44 -3.10
CA LEU A 74 -11.90 0.37 -2.89
C LEU A 74 -12.37 -0.24 -4.21
N ILE A 75 -12.67 0.59 -5.20
CA ILE A 75 -13.08 0.16 -6.54
C ILE A 75 -11.94 -0.57 -7.26
N ALA A 76 -10.70 -0.09 -7.10
CA ALA A 76 -9.51 -0.67 -7.72
C ALA A 76 -8.93 -1.86 -6.95
N SER A 77 -9.51 -2.26 -5.81
CA SER A 77 -8.94 -3.32 -4.97
C SER A 77 -9.00 -4.70 -5.66
N GLU A 78 -7.86 -5.35 -5.80
CA GLU A 78 -7.68 -6.65 -6.44
C GLU A 78 -7.56 -7.81 -5.43
N SER A 79 -7.50 -7.50 -4.12
CA SER A 79 -7.36 -8.50 -3.06
C SER A 79 -8.23 -8.21 -1.85
N ALA A 80 -8.49 -9.23 -1.03
CA ALA A 80 -9.23 -9.07 0.21
C ALA A 80 -8.51 -8.14 1.20
N SER A 81 -7.17 -8.17 1.22
CA SER A 81 -6.37 -7.28 2.06
C SER A 81 -6.44 -5.82 1.60
N ALA A 82 -6.33 -5.55 0.29
CA ALA A 82 -6.48 -4.21 -0.28
C ALA A 82 -7.89 -3.66 -0.05
N HIS A 83 -8.91 -4.49 -0.27
CA HIS A 83 -10.31 -4.13 0.00
C HIS A 83 -10.53 -3.74 1.47
N ARG A 84 -10.04 -4.55 2.42
CA ARG A 84 -10.15 -4.24 3.86
C ARG A 84 -9.47 -2.93 4.22
N LEU A 85 -8.28 -2.67 3.66
CA LEU A 85 -7.54 -1.43 3.87
C LEU A 85 -8.32 -0.21 3.35
N ALA A 86 -8.74 -0.24 2.09
CA ALA A 86 -9.50 0.85 1.46
C ALA A 86 -10.83 1.11 2.18
N PHE A 87 -11.55 0.06 2.59
CA PHE A 87 -12.80 0.18 3.33
C PHE A 87 -12.63 0.87 4.69
N ARG A 88 -11.56 0.56 5.43
CA ARG A 88 -11.23 1.23 6.70
C ARG A 88 -10.89 2.70 6.48
N GLN A 89 -10.12 3.02 5.45
CA GLN A 89 -9.77 4.41 5.10
C GLN A 89 -11.03 5.19 4.71
N MET A 90 -11.91 4.60 3.89
CA MET A 90 -13.20 5.19 3.53
C MET A 90 -14.08 5.48 4.76
N LYS A 91 -14.03 4.64 5.80
CA LYS A 91 -14.70 4.90 7.09
C LYS A 91 -14.04 6.00 7.95
N GLY A 92 -12.99 6.63 7.47
CA GLY A 92 -12.31 7.76 8.09
C GLY A 92 -11.39 7.38 9.25
N SER A 93 -10.78 6.19 9.23
CA SER A 93 -9.84 5.77 10.29
C SER A 93 -8.64 6.72 10.42
N ILE A 94 -8.06 7.15 9.30
CA ILE A 94 -6.95 8.11 9.25
C ILE A 94 -7.43 9.48 9.72
N SER A 95 -8.53 9.97 9.15
CA SER A 95 -9.06 11.31 9.39
C SER A 95 -9.40 11.55 10.87
N LYS A 96 -10.04 10.56 11.52
CA LYS A 96 -10.36 10.65 12.95
C LYS A 96 -9.11 10.74 13.81
N ARG A 97 -8.07 9.97 13.47
CA ARG A 97 -6.80 10.00 14.20
C ARG A 97 -6.10 11.34 14.03
N LEU A 98 -5.99 11.83 12.79
CA LEU A 98 -5.38 13.13 12.49
C LEU A 98 -6.15 14.29 13.10
N GLN A 99 -7.49 14.27 13.13
CA GLN A 99 -8.31 15.29 13.79
C GLN A 99 -8.06 15.36 15.29
N ALA A 100 -7.93 14.21 15.96
CA ALA A 100 -7.62 14.18 17.39
C ALA A 100 -6.24 14.81 17.68
N LEU A 101 -5.22 14.46 16.88
CA LEU A 101 -3.88 15.03 17.01
C LEU A 101 -3.88 16.55 16.72
N ARG A 102 -4.56 16.97 15.66
CA ARG A 102 -4.70 18.38 15.30
C ARG A 102 -5.39 19.18 16.39
N GLN A 103 -6.44 18.64 17.03
CA GLN A 103 -7.14 19.35 18.09
C GLN A 103 -6.22 19.59 19.29
N GLN A 104 -5.42 18.61 19.69
CA GLN A 104 -4.45 18.77 20.77
C GLN A 104 -3.43 19.87 20.47
N LEU A 105 -2.94 19.97 19.21
CA LEU A 105 -2.03 21.04 18.80
C LEU A 105 -2.71 22.42 18.84
N ILE A 106 -3.95 22.52 18.35
CA ILE A 106 -4.72 23.80 18.39
C ILE A 106 -4.92 24.26 19.82
N ASP A 107 -5.35 23.36 20.71
CA ASP A 107 -5.59 23.69 22.11
C ASP A 107 -4.30 24.19 22.78
N PHE A 108 -3.16 23.62 22.42
CA PHE A 108 -1.87 24.05 22.94
C PHE A 108 -1.38 25.36 22.32
N ALA A 109 -1.51 25.54 21.00
CA ALA A 109 -1.18 26.80 20.32
C ALA A 109 -1.97 27.97 20.90
N ALA A 110 -3.25 27.73 21.18
CA ALA A 110 -4.09 28.76 21.84
C ALA A 110 -3.59 29.17 23.25
N LEU A 111 -3.03 28.20 24.01
CA LEU A 111 -2.43 28.51 25.32
C LEU A 111 -1.14 29.34 25.18
N ILE A 112 -0.31 29.06 24.16
CA ILE A 112 0.89 29.84 23.88
C ILE A 112 0.55 31.24 23.41
N GLU A 113 -0.44 31.39 22.52
CA GLU A 113 -0.92 32.73 22.08
C GLU A 113 -1.44 33.56 23.26
N LEU A 114 -2.19 32.91 24.16
CA LEU A 114 -2.68 33.58 25.37
C LEU A 114 -1.51 34.03 26.27
N GLU A 115 -0.47 33.21 26.41
CA GLU A 115 0.72 33.60 27.19
C GLU A 115 1.46 34.79 26.57
N LEU A 116 1.52 34.87 25.23
CA LEU A 116 2.12 35.97 24.50
C LEU A 116 1.33 37.29 24.68
N ASP A 117 0.01 37.22 24.73
CA ASP A 117 -0.85 38.41 24.94
C ASP A 117 -0.70 39.00 26.37
N PHE A 118 -0.33 38.16 27.35
CA PHE A 118 -0.20 38.56 28.76
C PHE A 118 1.28 38.61 29.24
N VAL A 119 2.23 38.75 28.32
CA VAL A 119 3.69 38.81 28.64
C VAL A 119 4.01 39.89 29.72
N GLU A 120 3.24 40.98 29.78
CA GLU A 120 3.43 42.05 30.78
C GLU A 120 3.01 41.66 32.22
N GLU A 121 2.24 40.57 32.40
CA GLU A 121 1.69 40.12 33.68
C GLU A 121 2.44 38.94 34.32
N ASP A 122 3.53 38.43 33.71
CA ASP A 122 4.33 37.27 34.16
C ASP A 122 3.49 36.02 34.44
N VAL A 123 2.44 35.77 33.64
CA VAL A 123 1.55 34.61 33.80
C VAL A 123 1.91 33.52 32.85
N GLU A 124 2.33 32.36 33.35
CA GLU A 124 2.54 31.14 32.57
C GLU A 124 1.22 30.35 32.43
N PHE A 125 0.57 30.38 31.27
CA PHE A 125 -0.64 29.59 30.98
C PHE A 125 -0.29 28.20 30.41
N ALA A 126 0.79 28.09 29.63
CA ALA A 126 1.27 26.86 29.05
C ALA A 126 2.41 26.28 29.88
N GLN A 127 2.16 25.16 30.55
CA GLN A 127 3.23 24.44 31.26
C GLN A 127 4.19 23.82 30.22
N ARG A 128 5.37 24.41 30.02
CA ARG A 128 6.39 23.93 29.07
C ARG A 128 6.66 22.41 29.16
N PRO A 129 6.75 21.77 30.34
CA PRO A 129 6.92 20.34 30.44
C PRO A 129 5.74 19.54 29.83
N ALA A 130 4.52 20.03 29.99
CA ALA A 130 3.33 19.38 29.41
C ALA A 130 3.34 19.49 27.86
N LEU A 131 3.78 20.63 27.32
CA LEU A 131 3.94 20.82 25.88
C LEU A 131 5.02 19.89 25.30
N LEU A 132 6.18 19.79 25.93
CA LEU A 132 7.24 18.86 25.51
C LEU A 132 6.78 17.41 25.52
N THR A 133 6.00 17.01 26.54
CA THR A 133 5.41 15.67 26.59
C THR A 133 4.45 15.44 25.43
N LEU A 134 3.56 16.40 25.16
CA LEU A 134 2.60 16.33 24.05
C LEU A 134 3.32 16.25 22.71
N LEU A 135 4.34 17.07 22.47
CA LEU A 135 5.13 17.04 21.22
C LEU A 135 5.80 15.68 21.04
N SER A 136 6.40 15.12 22.10
CA SER A 136 7.00 13.77 22.06
C SER A 136 5.96 12.68 21.74
N GLU A 137 4.76 12.76 22.29
CA GLU A 137 3.66 11.85 22.01
C GLU A 137 3.21 11.95 20.55
N LEU A 138 3.05 13.18 20.03
CA LEU A 138 2.64 13.46 18.66
C LEU A 138 3.70 12.98 17.66
N GLU A 139 4.99 13.25 17.92
CA GLU A 139 6.11 12.76 17.12
C GLU A 139 6.11 11.22 17.06
N GLY A 140 5.95 10.56 18.22
CA GLY A 140 5.88 9.10 18.31
C GLY A 140 4.71 8.51 17.54
N GLU A 141 3.53 9.13 17.59
CA GLU A 141 2.36 8.69 16.84
C GLU A 141 2.53 8.84 15.33
N ILE A 142 3.05 9.99 14.87
CA ILE A 142 3.30 10.22 13.44
C ILE A 142 4.40 9.29 12.93
N GLN A 143 5.46 9.04 13.71
CA GLN A 143 6.49 8.06 13.34
C GLN A 143 5.91 6.65 13.18
N LYS A 144 5.05 6.20 14.10
CA LYS A 144 4.36 4.90 13.97
C LYS A 144 3.53 4.85 12.69
N MET A 145 2.75 5.90 12.39
CA MET A 145 1.97 5.96 11.14
C MET A 145 2.88 5.89 9.90
N LEU A 146 4.01 6.59 9.90
CA LEU A 146 4.97 6.57 8.78
C LEU A 146 5.63 5.19 8.61
N GLN A 147 5.90 4.47 9.70
CA GLN A 147 6.44 3.10 9.63
C GLN A 147 5.48 2.14 8.92
N THR A 148 4.17 2.38 8.99
CA THR A 148 3.18 1.55 8.29
C THR A 148 3.13 1.79 6.78
N PHE A 149 3.80 2.83 6.25
CA PHE A 149 3.67 3.23 4.84
C PHE A 149 4.15 2.15 3.86
N LYS A 150 5.29 1.52 4.14
CA LYS A 150 5.80 0.43 3.28
C LYS A 150 4.79 -0.71 3.19
N LEU A 151 4.22 -1.11 4.32
CA LEU A 151 3.21 -2.16 4.40
C LEU A 151 1.91 -1.75 3.71
N GLY A 152 1.37 -0.59 4.02
CA GLY A 152 0.13 -0.09 3.41
C GLY A 152 0.23 0.00 1.89
N ARG A 153 1.35 0.50 1.38
CA ARG A 153 1.63 0.56 -0.06
C ARG A 153 1.73 -0.84 -0.68
N ALA A 154 2.43 -1.78 -0.02
CA ALA A 154 2.54 -3.15 -0.51
C ALA A 154 1.17 -3.86 -0.55
N ILE A 155 0.30 -3.64 0.43
CA ILE A 155 -1.06 -4.18 0.43
C ILE A 155 -1.90 -3.57 -0.71
N LYS A 156 -1.76 -2.27 -0.97
CA LYS A 156 -2.51 -1.55 -2.00
C LYS A 156 -2.05 -1.89 -3.41
N ASP A 157 -0.74 -1.77 -3.68
CA ASP A 157 -0.16 -1.85 -5.04
C ASP A 157 0.25 -3.28 -5.43
N GLY A 158 0.27 -4.18 -4.47
CA GLY A 158 0.82 -5.53 -4.57
C GLY A 158 2.18 -5.65 -3.88
N ILE A 159 2.39 -6.78 -3.22
CA ILE A 159 3.59 -7.08 -2.43
C ILE A 159 4.77 -7.32 -3.38
N PRO A 160 5.85 -6.51 -3.31
CA PRO A 160 7.00 -6.67 -4.19
C PRO A 160 7.72 -7.99 -3.93
N LEU A 161 7.80 -8.84 -4.96
CA LEU A 161 8.42 -10.17 -4.91
C LEU A 161 9.46 -10.30 -6.02
N VAL A 162 10.65 -10.81 -5.69
CA VAL A 162 11.74 -11.06 -6.62
C VAL A 162 12.04 -12.56 -6.66
N LEU A 163 12.29 -13.10 -7.86
CA LEU A 163 12.83 -14.45 -8.06
C LEU A 163 14.34 -14.37 -8.27
N ALA A 164 15.13 -14.87 -7.33
CA ALA A 164 16.59 -14.91 -7.40
C ALA A 164 17.08 -16.35 -7.51
N GLY A 165 18.18 -16.58 -8.22
CA GLY A 165 18.78 -17.91 -8.37
C GLY A 165 19.64 -18.01 -9.61
N ALA A 166 20.46 -19.06 -9.69
CA ALA A 166 21.34 -19.35 -10.84
C ALA A 166 20.54 -19.46 -12.17
N PRO A 167 21.19 -19.33 -13.33
CA PRO A 167 20.57 -19.71 -14.59
C PRO A 167 20.02 -21.15 -14.52
N ASN A 168 18.85 -21.36 -15.10
CA ASN A 168 18.14 -22.65 -15.10
C ASN A 168 17.70 -23.20 -13.73
N ALA A 169 17.73 -22.39 -12.67
CA ALA A 169 17.21 -22.76 -11.36
C ALA A 169 15.68 -22.89 -11.28
N GLY A 170 14.97 -22.83 -12.41
CA GLY A 170 13.52 -22.99 -12.46
C GLY A 170 12.71 -21.70 -12.28
N LYS A 171 13.34 -20.51 -12.38
CA LYS A 171 12.66 -19.20 -12.22
C LYS A 171 11.48 -19.05 -13.18
N SER A 172 11.68 -19.23 -14.47
CA SER A 172 10.63 -19.10 -15.49
C SER A 172 9.52 -20.15 -15.34
N THR A 173 9.86 -21.36 -14.91
CA THR A 173 8.88 -22.41 -14.63
C THR A 173 8.00 -22.05 -13.46
N LEU A 174 8.58 -21.56 -12.36
CA LEU A 174 7.82 -21.11 -11.19
C LEU A 174 6.96 -19.89 -11.53
N LEU A 175 7.52 -18.93 -12.26
CA LEU A 175 6.79 -17.75 -12.75
C LEU A 175 5.56 -18.16 -13.57
N ASN A 176 5.74 -19.02 -14.58
CA ASN A 176 4.64 -19.49 -15.42
C ASN A 176 3.56 -20.22 -14.61
N ARG A 177 3.94 -20.98 -13.57
CA ARG A 177 2.98 -21.62 -12.67
C ARG A 177 2.20 -20.59 -11.86
N MET A 178 2.87 -19.56 -11.32
CA MET A 178 2.21 -18.46 -10.59
C MET A 178 1.19 -17.71 -11.46
N LEU A 179 1.48 -17.56 -12.75
CA LEU A 179 0.63 -16.81 -13.68
C LEU A 179 -0.47 -17.65 -14.34
N ASN A 180 -0.24 -18.95 -14.56
CA ASN A 180 -1.17 -19.82 -15.32
C ASN A 180 -2.30 -20.46 -14.48
N GLU A 181 -2.27 -20.39 -13.15
CA GLU A 181 -3.26 -21.04 -12.28
C GLU A 181 -4.46 -20.12 -11.96
N ASP A 182 -5.11 -19.48 -12.96
CA ASP A 182 -6.21 -18.50 -12.74
C ASP A 182 -5.88 -17.38 -11.74
N ARG A 183 -4.59 -17.16 -11.48
CA ARG A 183 -4.05 -16.24 -10.47
C ARG A 183 -3.51 -14.94 -11.09
N ALA A 184 -3.29 -14.92 -12.41
CA ALA A 184 -2.84 -13.72 -13.10
C ALA A 184 -3.93 -12.64 -13.06
N ILE A 185 -3.55 -11.45 -12.62
CA ILE A 185 -4.44 -10.29 -12.64
C ILE A 185 -4.13 -9.53 -13.93
N VAL A 186 -5.03 -9.65 -14.91
CA VAL A 186 -4.96 -8.88 -16.15
C VAL A 186 -5.77 -7.60 -15.93
N THR A 187 -5.11 -6.47 -15.80
CA THR A 187 -5.79 -5.17 -15.73
C THR A 187 -5.89 -4.55 -17.12
N ASP A 188 -7.08 -4.55 -17.69
CA ASP A 188 -7.41 -3.79 -18.91
C ASP A 188 -7.71 -2.31 -18.61
N ILE A 189 -6.99 -1.66 -17.72
CA ILE A 189 -7.19 -0.22 -17.46
C ILE A 189 -6.41 0.57 -18.51
N PRO A 190 -7.09 1.26 -19.47
CA PRO A 190 -6.42 2.10 -20.45
C PRO A 190 -5.71 3.27 -19.75
N GLY A 191 -4.39 3.34 -19.88
CA GLY A 191 -3.60 4.47 -19.36
C GLY A 191 -2.41 4.11 -18.47
N THR A 192 -2.21 2.85 -18.11
CA THR A 192 -1.09 2.40 -17.26
C THR A 192 0.17 1.97 -18.03
N THR A 193 0.22 2.22 -19.35
CA THR A 193 1.24 1.69 -20.29
C THR A 193 2.49 2.57 -20.43
N ARG A 194 3.12 3.06 -19.36
CA ARG A 194 4.39 3.80 -19.52
C ARG A 194 5.57 3.33 -18.66
N ASP A 195 5.34 2.49 -17.68
CA ASP A 195 6.43 1.92 -16.87
C ASP A 195 6.38 0.41 -16.96
N THR A 196 7.52 -0.27 -16.93
CA THR A 196 7.76 -1.71 -17.01
C THR A 196 6.54 -2.55 -16.65
N ILE A 197 6.09 -3.43 -17.56
CA ILE A 197 4.98 -4.37 -17.32
C ILE A 197 5.40 -5.27 -16.15
N GLU A 198 4.96 -4.91 -14.96
CA GLU A 198 5.14 -5.72 -13.77
C GLU A 198 3.96 -6.67 -13.68
N GLU A 199 4.25 -7.97 -13.68
CA GLU A 199 3.22 -8.99 -13.62
C GLU A 199 2.72 -9.14 -12.19
N LYS A 200 1.39 -9.14 -12.03
CA LYS A 200 0.73 -9.34 -10.74
C LYS A 200 0.05 -10.70 -10.71
N PHE A 201 0.09 -11.35 -9.56
CA PHE A 201 -0.65 -12.58 -9.31
C PHE A 201 -1.24 -12.59 -7.92
N LYS A 202 -2.37 -13.26 -7.78
CA LYS A 202 -3.06 -13.41 -6.50
C LYS A 202 -2.64 -14.73 -5.84
N LEU A 203 -2.30 -14.65 -4.56
CA LEU A 203 -2.02 -15.81 -3.73
C LEU A 203 -2.72 -15.63 -2.38
N GLY A 204 -3.74 -16.42 -2.13
CA GLY A 204 -4.62 -16.25 -0.96
C GLY A 204 -5.32 -14.88 -0.93
N ASP A 205 -5.21 -14.20 0.21
CA ASP A 205 -5.81 -12.90 0.45
C ASP A 205 -4.98 -11.72 -0.10
N HIS A 206 -3.81 -12.00 -0.71
CA HIS A 206 -2.84 -10.99 -1.10
C HIS A 206 -2.57 -11.00 -2.60
N VAL A 207 -2.19 -9.84 -3.13
CA VAL A 207 -1.64 -9.69 -4.48
C VAL A 207 -0.14 -9.49 -4.35
N PHE A 208 0.62 -10.24 -5.13
CA PHE A 208 2.06 -10.10 -5.28
C PHE A 208 2.36 -9.44 -6.63
N ARG A 209 3.37 -8.58 -6.63
CA ARG A 209 3.88 -7.89 -7.79
C ARG A 209 5.30 -8.35 -8.06
N LEU A 210 5.49 -9.01 -9.19
CA LEU A 210 6.81 -9.49 -9.60
C LEU A 210 7.65 -8.32 -10.11
N ILE A 211 8.81 -8.14 -9.50
CA ILE A 211 9.78 -7.14 -9.91
C ILE A 211 10.84 -7.82 -10.78
N ASP A 212 11.17 -7.18 -11.92
CA ASP A 212 12.23 -7.64 -12.84
C ASP A 212 11.94 -8.90 -13.63
N THR A 213 10.74 -9.00 -14.21
CA THR A 213 10.42 -10.07 -15.16
C THR A 213 11.20 -9.98 -16.48
N ALA A 214 11.70 -8.78 -16.83
CA ALA A 214 12.47 -8.58 -18.08
C ALA A 214 13.80 -9.37 -18.12
N GLY A 215 14.47 -9.53 -16.99
CA GLY A 215 15.68 -10.38 -16.89
C GLY A 215 15.40 -11.90 -16.97
N LEU A 216 14.13 -12.31 -16.89
CA LEU A 216 13.72 -13.73 -16.98
C LEU A 216 13.38 -14.17 -18.40
N HIS A 217 13.12 -13.22 -19.32
CA HIS A 217 12.73 -13.50 -20.70
C HIS A 217 13.88 -13.38 -21.72
N GLU A 218 15.01 -12.80 -21.37
CA GLU A 218 16.18 -12.70 -22.26
C GLU A 218 17.17 -13.83 -21.99
N SER A 219 17.14 -14.84 -22.85
CA SER A 219 18.22 -15.76 -23.11
C SER A 219 19.19 -15.09 -24.08
N ASP A 220 20.48 -15.19 -23.79
CA ASP A 220 21.66 -14.98 -24.63
C ASP A 220 22.37 -13.63 -24.58
N ASP A 221 23.56 -13.74 -23.99
CA ASP A 221 24.84 -13.08 -24.29
C ASP A 221 24.88 -11.57 -24.61
N THR A 222 25.56 -10.86 -23.79
CA THR A 222 26.28 -9.57 -23.96
C THR A 222 25.85 -8.36 -23.13
N VAL A 223 24.77 -8.39 -22.33
CA VAL A 223 24.32 -7.24 -21.49
C VAL A 223 24.54 -7.48 -19.98
N GLU A 224 25.30 -8.49 -19.62
CA GLU A 224 25.40 -9.03 -18.26
C GLU A 224 25.88 -8.04 -17.18
N ARG A 225 26.71 -7.05 -17.50
CA ARG A 225 27.25 -6.11 -16.51
C ARG A 225 26.35 -4.92 -16.18
N LEU A 226 25.58 -4.41 -17.12
CA LEU A 226 24.59 -3.33 -16.90
C LEU A 226 23.28 -3.88 -16.34
N GLY A 227 22.92 -5.13 -16.68
CA GLY A 227 21.78 -5.83 -16.12
C GLY A 227 21.92 -6.14 -14.62
N ILE A 228 23.09 -6.52 -14.16
CA ILE A 228 23.36 -6.88 -12.76
C ILE A 228 23.12 -5.68 -11.81
N GLN A 229 23.53 -4.48 -12.20
CA GLN A 229 23.40 -3.31 -11.34
C GLN A 229 21.91 -2.87 -11.20
N LYS A 230 21.14 -2.89 -12.29
CA LYS A 230 19.70 -2.63 -12.26
C LYS A 230 18.93 -3.70 -11.50
N SER A 231 19.33 -4.97 -11.60
CA SER A 231 18.72 -6.06 -10.84
C SER A 231 18.95 -5.90 -9.33
N TRP A 232 20.09 -5.36 -8.88
CA TRP A 232 20.35 -5.12 -7.46
C TRP A 232 19.54 -3.94 -6.90
N GLU A 233 19.32 -2.88 -7.66
CA GLU A 233 18.44 -1.77 -7.26
C GLU A 233 17.01 -2.28 -7.03
N LYS A 234 16.51 -3.13 -7.92
CA LYS A 234 15.19 -3.75 -7.81
C LYS A 234 15.06 -4.75 -6.66
N ILE A 235 16.14 -5.49 -6.34
CA ILE A 235 16.19 -6.39 -5.18
C ILE A 235 16.04 -5.61 -3.88
N GLN A 236 16.51 -4.36 -3.80
CA GLN A 236 16.33 -3.49 -2.61
C GLN A 236 14.88 -3.06 -2.41
N GLU A 237 14.07 -3.04 -3.46
CA GLU A 237 12.63 -2.73 -3.36
C GLU A 237 11.80 -3.93 -2.93
N ALA A 238 12.37 -5.15 -3.00
CA ALA A 238 11.65 -6.38 -2.68
C ALA A 238 11.26 -6.45 -1.20
N GLN A 239 10.05 -6.92 -0.93
CA GLN A 239 9.60 -7.32 0.40
C GLN A 239 9.80 -8.83 0.60
N PHE A 240 9.68 -9.60 -0.49
CA PHE A 240 9.93 -11.02 -0.52
C PHE A 240 10.91 -11.37 -1.63
N ILE A 241 11.83 -12.28 -1.33
CA ILE A 241 12.77 -12.85 -2.29
C ILE A 241 12.62 -14.37 -2.25
N LEU A 242 12.23 -14.96 -3.37
CA LEU A 242 12.30 -16.41 -3.54
C LEU A 242 13.69 -16.76 -4.08
N HIS A 243 14.54 -17.33 -3.23
CA HIS A 243 15.85 -17.81 -3.61
C HIS A 243 15.73 -19.24 -4.12
N LEU A 244 15.69 -19.41 -5.46
CA LEU A 244 15.55 -20.68 -6.12
C LEU A 244 16.91 -21.36 -6.28
N ILE A 245 16.98 -22.60 -5.87
CA ILE A 245 18.18 -23.44 -5.94
C ILE A 245 17.81 -24.77 -6.61
N ASP A 246 18.50 -25.09 -7.70
CA ASP A 246 18.47 -26.43 -8.29
C ASP A 246 19.63 -27.28 -7.71
N PRO A 247 19.34 -28.26 -6.85
CA PRO A 247 20.37 -29.06 -6.17
C PRO A 247 21.27 -29.88 -7.13
N GLN A 248 20.84 -30.10 -8.36
CA GLN A 248 21.64 -30.86 -9.35
C GLN A 248 22.73 -29.99 -10.00
N THR A 249 22.46 -28.69 -10.16
CA THR A 249 23.33 -27.81 -10.95
C THR A 249 24.04 -26.76 -10.13
N THR A 250 23.54 -26.45 -8.91
CA THR A 250 24.07 -25.38 -8.07
C THR A 250 24.89 -25.97 -6.91
N ALA A 251 26.15 -25.60 -6.79
CA ALA A 251 26.95 -25.96 -5.64
C ALA A 251 26.44 -25.26 -4.35
N VAL A 252 26.55 -25.97 -3.23
CA VAL A 252 26.11 -25.41 -1.92
C VAL A 252 26.80 -24.09 -1.60
N SER A 253 28.11 -23.97 -1.88
CA SER A 253 28.89 -22.74 -1.68
C SER A 253 28.34 -21.55 -2.47
N ASP A 254 27.95 -21.78 -3.72
CA ASP A 254 27.46 -20.73 -4.62
C ASP A 254 26.07 -20.26 -4.19
N ALA A 255 25.20 -21.19 -3.80
CA ALA A 255 23.88 -20.90 -3.26
C ALA A 255 23.98 -20.10 -1.94
N GLN A 256 24.89 -20.48 -1.03
CA GLN A 256 25.14 -19.76 0.20
C GLN A 256 25.71 -18.37 -0.06
N GLY A 257 26.69 -18.22 -0.98
CA GLY A 257 27.24 -16.93 -1.36
C GLY A 257 26.20 -15.97 -1.95
N LEU A 258 25.28 -16.49 -2.78
CA LEU A 258 24.16 -15.68 -3.27
C LEU A 258 23.21 -15.28 -2.14
N GLN A 259 22.87 -16.20 -1.22
CA GLN A 259 22.00 -15.90 -0.10
C GLN A 259 22.59 -14.82 0.83
N GLU A 260 23.89 -14.88 1.11
CA GLU A 260 24.60 -13.85 1.90
C GLU A 260 24.56 -12.50 1.18
N SER A 261 24.76 -12.49 -0.14
CA SER A 261 24.65 -11.27 -0.96
C SER A 261 23.25 -10.67 -0.94
N LEU A 262 22.21 -11.52 -1.02
CA LEU A 262 20.81 -11.08 -0.91
C LEU A 262 20.53 -10.49 0.47
N ARG A 263 20.95 -11.15 1.56
CA ARG A 263 20.76 -10.66 2.92
C ARG A 263 21.48 -9.32 3.18
N SER A 264 22.67 -9.13 2.61
CA SER A 264 23.44 -7.90 2.79
C SER A 264 22.87 -6.70 2.04
N LYS A 265 22.19 -6.92 0.91
CA LYS A 265 21.69 -5.86 0.03
C LYS A 265 20.20 -5.58 0.18
N ALA A 266 19.42 -6.55 0.64
CA ALA A 266 17.98 -6.46 0.88
C ALA A 266 17.68 -6.76 2.35
N THR A 267 18.14 -5.89 3.24
CA THR A 267 18.06 -6.08 4.69
C THR A 267 16.64 -6.18 5.22
N ASP A 268 15.69 -5.55 4.54
CA ASP A 268 14.28 -5.52 4.94
C ASP A 268 13.45 -6.63 4.28
N ALA A 269 14.03 -7.40 3.35
CA ALA A 269 13.30 -8.43 2.62
C ALA A 269 13.29 -9.77 3.34
N HIS A 270 12.14 -10.45 3.31
CA HIS A 270 12.04 -11.84 3.76
C HIS A 270 12.51 -12.77 2.64
N ILE A 271 13.57 -13.56 2.92
CA ILE A 271 14.15 -14.47 1.94
C ILE A 271 13.64 -15.89 2.20
N LEU A 272 12.86 -16.42 1.26
CA LEU A 272 12.38 -17.80 1.26
C LEU A 272 13.22 -18.64 0.29
N THR A 273 13.92 -19.63 0.82
CA THR A 273 14.68 -20.58 -0.02
C THR A 273 13.74 -21.64 -0.60
N VAL A 274 13.82 -21.86 -1.90
CA VAL A 274 13.03 -22.85 -2.65
C VAL A 274 13.98 -23.80 -3.37
N LEU A 275 13.97 -25.07 -2.99
CA LEU A 275 14.67 -26.12 -3.71
C LEU A 275 13.76 -26.61 -4.84
N THR A 276 14.21 -26.39 -6.07
CA THR A 276 13.45 -26.72 -7.28
C THR A 276 13.74 -28.13 -7.78
N LYS A 277 12.91 -28.66 -8.70
CA LYS A 277 13.04 -30.01 -9.31
C LYS A 277 13.12 -31.13 -8.27
N ALA A 278 12.30 -31.02 -7.21
CA ALA A 278 12.31 -31.97 -6.10
C ALA A 278 12.00 -33.43 -6.50
N ASP A 279 11.38 -33.61 -7.64
CA ASP A 279 11.08 -34.90 -8.28
C ASP A 279 12.29 -35.55 -8.96
N GLU A 280 13.33 -34.77 -9.28
CA GLU A 280 14.48 -35.28 -10.06
C GLU A 280 15.71 -35.61 -9.21
N TRP A 281 15.79 -35.16 -7.94
CA TRP A 281 16.98 -35.29 -7.12
C TRP A 281 16.79 -36.25 -5.92
N THR A 282 17.87 -37.02 -5.65
CA THR A 282 17.88 -38.00 -4.55
C THR A 282 18.88 -37.66 -3.44
N SER A 283 19.45 -36.46 -3.48
CA SER A 283 20.58 -36.07 -2.62
C SER A 283 20.13 -35.56 -1.23
N ASP A 284 21.05 -35.69 -0.28
CA ASP A 284 20.96 -35.08 1.08
C ASP A 284 21.03 -33.53 1.07
N TYR A 285 20.83 -32.90 -0.07
CA TYR A 285 20.96 -31.43 -0.22
C TYR A 285 20.07 -30.64 0.73
N GLY A 286 18.88 -31.19 1.01
CA GLY A 286 17.95 -30.62 2.00
C GLY A 286 18.52 -30.47 3.41
N LYS A 287 19.58 -31.21 3.77
CA LYS A 287 20.24 -31.07 5.07
C LYS A 287 20.93 -29.71 5.23
N HIS A 288 21.35 -29.09 4.13
CA HIS A 288 21.96 -27.74 4.15
C HIS A 288 20.90 -26.63 4.24
N TRP A 289 19.65 -26.95 3.93
CA TRP A 289 18.53 -26.02 3.86
C TRP A 289 17.29 -26.60 4.53
N PRO A 290 17.30 -26.81 5.87
CA PRO A 290 16.24 -27.55 6.58
C PRO A 290 14.88 -26.84 6.52
N GLU A 291 14.88 -25.51 6.30
CA GLU A 291 13.66 -24.68 6.22
C GLU A 291 13.23 -24.38 4.79
N ALA A 292 13.94 -24.90 3.79
CA ALA A 292 13.61 -24.64 2.39
C ALA A 292 12.30 -25.32 1.99
N LEU A 293 11.54 -24.63 1.15
CA LEU A 293 10.41 -25.22 0.47
C LEU A 293 10.90 -26.09 -0.70
N CYS A 294 10.52 -27.37 -0.75
CA CYS A 294 10.85 -28.25 -1.86
C CYS A 294 9.72 -28.23 -2.89
N MET A 295 10.04 -27.87 -4.13
CA MET A 295 9.07 -27.79 -5.24
C MET A 295 9.53 -28.61 -6.44
N GLY A 296 8.70 -29.55 -6.88
CA GLY A 296 8.83 -30.32 -8.13
C GLY A 296 7.66 -30.08 -9.06
N GLU A 297 7.57 -30.84 -10.13
CA GLU A 297 6.53 -30.67 -11.17
C GLU A 297 5.11 -30.84 -10.62
N GLY A 298 4.89 -31.72 -9.65
CA GLY A 298 3.60 -32.01 -9.02
C GLY A 298 3.35 -31.30 -7.67
N SER A 299 4.23 -30.41 -7.21
CA SER A 299 4.07 -29.73 -5.92
C SER A 299 2.89 -28.76 -5.93
N SER A 300 2.17 -28.63 -4.80
CA SER A 300 1.09 -27.65 -4.69
C SER A 300 1.63 -26.22 -4.53
N MET A 301 0.94 -25.24 -5.11
CA MET A 301 1.20 -23.84 -4.85
C MET A 301 0.69 -23.41 -3.46
N ASP A 302 -0.15 -24.21 -2.82
CA ASP A 302 -0.65 -23.95 -1.47
C ASP A 302 0.48 -23.98 -0.42
N ASP A 303 1.51 -24.81 -0.64
CA ASP A 303 2.69 -24.86 0.21
C ASP A 303 3.50 -23.56 0.12
N LEU A 304 3.63 -22.98 -1.08
CA LEU A 304 4.25 -21.68 -1.28
C LEU A 304 3.44 -20.58 -0.65
N GLU A 305 2.12 -20.62 -0.80
CA GLU A 305 1.19 -19.68 -0.16
C GLU A 305 1.32 -19.72 1.36
N ALA A 306 1.31 -20.91 1.96
CA ALA A 306 1.46 -21.07 3.40
C ALA A 306 2.78 -20.50 3.91
N ARG A 307 3.88 -20.69 3.17
CA ARG A 307 5.21 -20.18 3.54
C ARG A 307 5.31 -18.66 3.37
N LEU A 308 4.72 -18.08 2.33
CA LEU A 308 4.67 -16.63 2.15
C LEU A 308 3.79 -15.99 3.23
N ASN A 309 2.65 -16.59 3.57
CA ASN A 309 1.80 -16.14 4.67
C ASN A 309 2.53 -16.20 6.02
N GLN A 310 3.29 -17.26 6.29
CA GLN A 310 4.14 -17.37 7.46
C GLN A 310 5.19 -16.25 7.49
N GLY A 311 5.87 -15.99 6.38
CA GLY A 311 6.85 -14.90 6.26
C GLY A 311 6.22 -13.53 6.52
N MET A 312 4.98 -13.30 6.11
CA MET A 312 4.24 -12.07 6.42
C MET A 312 3.95 -11.93 7.93
N VAL A 313 3.61 -13.04 8.60
CA VAL A 313 3.44 -13.04 10.08
C VAL A 313 4.76 -12.73 10.78
N GLU A 314 5.85 -13.36 10.36
CA GLU A 314 7.20 -13.16 10.92
C GLU A 314 7.70 -11.72 10.69
N ALA A 315 7.39 -11.12 9.54
CA ALA A 315 7.65 -9.72 9.24
C ALA A 315 6.73 -8.73 10.01
N GLY A 316 5.84 -9.23 10.86
CA GLY A 316 4.94 -8.41 11.68
C GLY A 316 3.68 -7.91 10.95
N TRP A 317 3.46 -8.30 9.69
CA TRP A 317 2.34 -7.78 8.88
C TRP A 317 0.95 -8.22 9.37
N ALA A 318 0.86 -9.38 10.02
CA ALA A 318 -0.40 -9.88 10.59
C ALA A 318 -0.82 -9.12 11.85
N SER A 319 0.12 -8.54 12.59
CA SER A 319 -0.15 -7.80 13.84
C SER A 319 -0.78 -6.42 13.63
N HIS A 320 -0.72 -5.87 12.40
CA HIS A 320 -1.26 -4.54 12.06
C HIS A 320 -2.74 -4.55 11.68
N SER A 321 -3.48 -5.61 12.00
CA SER A 321 -4.90 -5.73 11.61
C SER A 321 -5.80 -4.65 12.21
N GLU A 322 -5.43 -4.00 13.32
CA GLU A 322 -6.18 -2.94 13.98
C GLU A 322 -5.56 -1.54 13.81
N GLU A 323 -4.33 -1.44 13.29
CA GLU A 323 -3.62 -0.18 13.16
C GLU A 323 -4.09 0.66 11.95
N VAL A 324 -3.84 1.96 12.03
CA VAL A 324 -4.07 2.90 10.92
C VAL A 324 -2.90 2.77 9.95
N LEU A 325 -3.13 2.12 8.80
CA LEU A 325 -2.12 1.95 7.76
C LEU A 325 -2.16 3.13 6.77
N ILE A 326 -0.99 3.73 6.53
CA ILE A 326 -0.81 4.74 5.48
C ILE A 326 -0.40 4.03 4.19
N ALA A 327 -1.18 4.20 3.12
CA ALA A 327 -0.90 3.60 1.82
C ALA A 327 -0.63 4.63 0.72
N ASN A 328 -1.07 5.88 0.91
CA ASN A 328 -0.94 6.93 -0.09
C ASN A 328 0.33 7.76 0.16
N ALA A 329 1.17 7.93 -0.88
CA ALA A 329 2.41 8.71 -0.82
C ALA A 329 2.16 10.15 -0.36
N ARG A 330 1.09 10.80 -0.84
CA ARG A 330 0.71 12.16 -0.43
C ARG A 330 0.49 12.25 1.10
N HIS A 331 -0.14 11.24 1.72
CA HIS A 331 -0.32 11.21 3.16
C HIS A 331 1.01 11.05 3.89
N ALA A 332 1.90 10.18 3.39
CA ALA A 332 3.23 9.99 3.97
C ALA A 332 4.08 11.26 3.88
N GLU A 333 4.09 11.96 2.75
CA GLU A 333 4.77 13.23 2.57
C GLU A 333 4.25 14.31 3.52
N ALA A 334 2.93 14.44 3.65
CA ALA A 334 2.32 15.41 4.55
C ALA A 334 2.64 15.11 6.04
N LEU A 335 2.61 13.82 6.43
CA LEU A 335 3.01 13.40 7.78
C LEU A 335 4.50 13.64 8.04
N GLN A 336 5.35 13.45 7.03
CA GLN A 336 6.78 13.69 7.16
C GLN A 336 7.09 15.19 7.32
N ALA A 337 6.38 16.05 6.60
CA ALA A 337 6.47 17.50 6.76
C ALA A 337 5.98 17.94 8.16
N ALA A 338 4.87 17.39 8.64
CA ALA A 338 4.36 17.66 9.98
C ALA A 338 5.34 17.21 11.07
N LEU A 339 5.93 16.00 10.93
CA LEU A 339 6.92 15.50 11.86
C LEU A 339 8.14 16.43 11.93
N HIS A 340 8.62 16.91 10.78
CA HIS A 340 9.75 17.83 10.74
C HIS A 340 9.43 19.16 11.45
N ALA A 341 8.24 19.71 11.28
CA ALA A 341 7.79 20.93 11.95
C ALA A 341 7.70 20.72 13.46
N LEU A 342 7.11 19.61 13.92
CA LEU A 342 7.03 19.25 15.34
C LEU A 342 8.41 19.12 15.98
N MET A 343 9.35 18.41 15.35
CA MET A 343 10.73 18.27 15.84
C MET A 343 11.45 19.61 15.94
N LYS A 344 11.17 20.54 15.01
CA LYS A 344 11.72 21.89 15.04
C LYS A 344 11.15 22.68 16.21
N ALA A 345 9.82 22.64 16.43
CA ALA A 345 9.16 23.26 17.56
C ALA A 345 9.66 22.69 18.89
N HIS A 346 9.83 21.37 18.98
CA HIS A 346 10.36 20.66 20.15
C HIS A 346 11.79 21.16 20.49
N THR A 347 12.69 21.19 19.53
CA THR A 347 14.05 21.70 19.70
C THR A 347 14.06 23.17 20.09
N GLY A 348 13.16 23.98 19.53
CA GLY A 348 13.00 25.39 19.86
C GLY A 348 12.61 25.59 21.34
N LEU A 349 11.68 24.78 21.83
CA LEU A 349 11.24 24.80 23.23
C LEU A 349 12.34 24.38 24.21
N GLU A 350 13.10 23.34 23.90
CA GLU A 350 14.26 22.91 24.70
C GLU A 350 15.35 23.98 24.73
N GLY A 351 15.57 24.68 23.61
CA GLY A 351 16.59 25.73 23.46
C GLY A 351 16.20 27.09 24.04
N ALA A 352 15.11 27.22 24.78
CA ALA A 352 14.59 28.49 25.31
C ALA A 352 14.34 29.56 24.22
N THR A 353 13.93 29.16 23.04
CA THR A 353 13.50 30.03 21.94
C THR A 353 12.24 30.80 22.34
N SER A 354 12.04 32.01 21.78
CA SER A 354 10.85 32.81 22.06
C SER A 354 9.56 32.08 21.71
N GLY A 355 8.51 32.25 22.52
CA GLY A 355 7.20 31.65 22.31
C GLY A 355 6.61 31.92 20.91
N GLU A 356 6.87 33.14 20.36
CA GLU A 356 6.43 33.52 19.00
C GLU A 356 6.97 32.57 17.91
N LEU A 357 8.25 32.21 17.97
CA LEU A 357 8.86 31.28 16.99
C LEU A 357 8.35 29.86 17.15
N VAL A 358 8.06 29.44 18.37
CA VAL A 358 7.47 28.13 18.65
C VAL A 358 6.04 28.06 18.14
N ALA A 359 5.23 29.11 18.38
CA ALA A 359 3.86 29.18 17.85
C ALA A 359 3.81 29.18 16.32
N TYR A 360 4.83 29.75 15.65
CA TYR A 360 4.94 29.74 14.19
C TYR A 360 5.29 28.34 13.63
N ASP A 361 6.08 27.56 14.37
CA ASP A 361 6.51 26.21 13.95
C ASP A 361 5.45 25.12 14.27
N LEU A 362 4.47 25.40 15.14
CA LEU A 362 3.32 24.57 15.46
C LEU A 362 2.17 24.76 14.46
#